data_f423168bbaa0fd8a5137579dd803f54c
#
_entry.id   f423168bbaa0fd8a5137579dd803f54c
#
_cell.length_a   1.000
_cell.length_b   1.000
_cell.length_c   1.000
_cell.angle_alpha   90.00
_cell.angle_beta   90.00
_cell.angle_gamma   90.00
#
_symmetry.space_group_name_H-M   'P 1'
#
loop_
_entity.id
_entity.type
_entity.pdbx_description
1 polymer ?
#
loop_
_entity_poly.entity_id
_entity_poly.type
_entity_poly.pdbx_seq_one_letter_code
_entity_poly.pdbx_strand_id
1 'polypeptide(L)'
;MKMRMFTFKLDPVAGTFDDGPLTAFFAAHDALDATEHWFVHDGVPTLTMVVRYRDVPATSPSRHGPERAAEPAIEMEPEHRAVFEALRKWRNERAKRDGRPPYVLFTNSQIASIARGRPDTRAALEAIPGVGEARIRDYADDLLALLRTARDAGG
;
A
#
# COMPACT_ATOMS: atom_id res chain seq x y z
N MET A 1 -4.25 9.82 18.26
CA MET A 1 -4.17 8.59 17.46
C MET A 1 -5.41 7.75 17.71
N LYS A 2 -6.12 7.38 16.67
CA LYS A 2 -7.36 6.59 16.73
C LYS A 2 -7.14 5.26 15.99
N MET A 3 -7.97 4.28 16.29
CA MET A 3 -7.94 2.96 15.67
C MET A 3 -9.33 2.60 15.16
N ARG A 4 -9.43 2.02 13.97
CA ARG A 4 -10.67 1.50 13.41
C ARG A 4 -10.42 0.13 12.79
N MET A 5 -11.38 -0.75 12.95
CA MET A 5 -11.34 -2.09 12.42
C MET A 5 -12.40 -2.23 11.32
N PHE A 6 -12.02 -2.84 10.22
CA PHE A 6 -12.89 -3.19 9.11
C PHE A 6 -12.84 -4.70 8.91
N THR A 7 -13.99 -5.32 8.71
CA THR A 7 -14.08 -6.76 8.44
C THR A 7 -14.83 -6.97 7.14
N PHE A 8 -14.20 -7.69 6.22
CA PHE A 8 -14.71 -7.98 4.89
C PHE A 8 -14.87 -9.48 4.72
N LYS A 9 -16.01 -9.91 4.22
CA LYS A 9 -16.25 -11.29 3.80
C LYS A 9 -16.01 -11.40 2.30
N LEU A 10 -15.41 -12.50 1.86
CA LEU A 10 -15.27 -12.78 0.44
C LEU A 10 -16.66 -12.99 -0.17
N ASP A 11 -16.97 -12.24 -1.22
CA ASP A 11 -18.14 -12.53 -2.04
C ASP A 11 -17.81 -13.75 -2.93
N PRO A 12 -18.50 -14.89 -2.74
CA PRO A 12 -18.19 -16.10 -3.48
C PRO A 12 -18.58 -16.02 -4.96
N VAL A 13 -19.44 -15.08 -5.34
CA VAL A 13 -19.88 -14.88 -6.72
C VAL A 13 -18.93 -13.95 -7.46
N ALA A 14 -18.59 -12.84 -6.84
CA ALA A 14 -17.68 -11.85 -7.42
C ALA A 14 -16.19 -12.23 -7.25
N GLY A 15 -15.87 -13.11 -6.28
CA GLY A 15 -14.49 -13.49 -5.95
C GLY A 15 -13.66 -12.34 -5.37
N THR A 16 -14.34 -11.31 -4.85
CA THR A 16 -13.71 -10.08 -4.32
C THR A 16 -14.28 -9.72 -2.96
N PHE A 17 -13.59 -8.80 -2.27
CA PHE A 17 -14.09 -8.16 -1.05
C PHE A 17 -14.70 -6.80 -1.41
N ASP A 18 -15.81 -6.43 -0.74
CA ASP A 18 -16.35 -5.07 -0.83
C ASP A 18 -15.46 -4.14 0.02
N ASP A 19 -14.52 -3.47 -0.62
CA ASP A 19 -13.60 -2.52 0.00
C ASP A 19 -14.10 -1.07 0.01
N GLY A 20 -15.31 -0.82 -0.48
CA GLY A 20 -15.93 0.51 -0.53
C GLY A 20 -15.86 1.26 0.80
N PRO A 21 -16.22 0.65 1.94
CA PRO A 21 -16.12 1.29 3.26
C PRO A 21 -14.69 1.69 3.65
N LEU A 22 -13.70 0.89 3.28
CA LEU A 22 -12.28 1.16 3.55
C LEU A 22 -11.76 2.29 2.66
N THR A 23 -12.10 2.26 1.40
CA THR A 23 -11.75 3.31 0.43
C THR A 23 -12.33 4.67 0.85
N ALA A 24 -13.61 4.71 1.24
CA ALA A 24 -14.24 5.92 1.75
C ALA A 24 -13.59 6.42 3.04
N PHE A 25 -13.17 5.51 3.91
CA PHE A 25 -12.46 5.86 5.14
C PHE A 25 -11.10 6.48 4.87
N PHE A 26 -10.30 5.92 3.97
CA PHE A 26 -9.00 6.47 3.61
C PHE A 26 -9.09 7.81 2.87
N ALA A 27 -10.20 8.08 2.19
CA ALA A 27 -10.46 9.39 1.60
C ALA A 27 -10.70 10.50 2.64
N ALA A 28 -11.20 10.13 3.83
CA ALA A 28 -11.60 11.08 4.88
C ALA A 28 -10.60 11.18 6.05
N HIS A 29 -9.64 10.28 6.16
CA HIS A 29 -8.74 10.19 7.30
C HIS A 29 -7.30 9.93 6.86
N ASP A 30 -6.35 10.43 7.67
CA ASP A 30 -4.92 10.17 7.48
C ASP A 30 -4.55 8.84 8.14
N ALA A 31 -4.42 7.80 7.32
CA ALA A 31 -4.03 6.48 7.78
C ALA A 31 -2.52 6.42 8.07
N LEU A 32 -2.17 6.11 9.31
CA LEU A 32 -0.80 6.02 9.78
C LEU A 32 -0.22 4.63 9.58
N ASP A 33 -1.08 3.61 9.76
CA ASP A 33 -0.69 2.20 9.66
C ASP A 33 -1.95 1.34 9.48
N ALA A 34 -1.80 0.23 8.77
CA ALA A 34 -2.86 -0.75 8.59
C ALA A 34 -2.30 -2.17 8.70
N THR A 35 -2.93 -2.96 9.57
CA THR A 35 -2.58 -4.37 9.77
C THR A 35 -3.72 -5.24 9.28
N GLU A 36 -3.41 -6.26 8.49
CA GLU A 36 -4.38 -7.20 7.95
C GLU A 36 -4.32 -8.54 8.67
N HIS A 37 -5.49 -9.14 8.91
CA HIS A 37 -5.64 -10.46 9.50
C HIS A 37 -6.59 -11.30 8.63
N TRP A 38 -6.10 -12.43 8.17
CA TRP A 38 -6.85 -13.38 7.37
C TRP A 38 -7.29 -14.57 8.21
N PHE A 39 -8.56 -14.92 8.13
CA PHE A 39 -9.08 -16.14 8.77
C PHE A 39 -10.31 -16.65 8.02
N VAL A 40 -10.70 -17.86 8.32
CA VAL A 40 -11.94 -18.45 7.80
C VAL A 40 -12.95 -18.48 8.93
N HIS A 41 -14.11 -17.85 8.71
CA HIS A 41 -15.22 -17.83 9.65
C HIS A 41 -16.44 -18.48 8.97
N ASP A 42 -16.97 -19.53 9.58
CA ASP A 42 -18.09 -20.33 9.02
C ASP A 42 -17.86 -20.79 7.56
N GLY A 43 -16.63 -21.18 7.24
CA GLY A 43 -16.27 -21.60 5.89
C GLY A 43 -16.07 -20.45 4.88
N VAL A 44 -16.25 -19.21 5.28
CA VAL A 44 -16.07 -18.04 4.41
C VAL A 44 -14.74 -17.35 4.71
N PRO A 45 -13.86 -17.19 3.70
CA PRO A 45 -12.65 -16.39 3.86
C PRO A 45 -13.01 -14.96 4.27
N THR A 46 -12.41 -14.51 5.35
CA THR A 46 -12.69 -13.19 5.95
C THR A 46 -11.37 -12.44 6.14
N LEU A 47 -11.37 -11.18 5.76
CA LEU A 47 -10.27 -10.27 5.95
C LEU A 47 -10.66 -9.22 6.98
N THR A 48 -9.88 -9.06 8.04
CA THR A 48 -10.02 -7.95 8.98
C THR A 48 -8.81 -7.04 8.85
N MET A 49 -9.08 -5.75 8.69
CA MET A 49 -8.06 -4.70 8.68
C MET A 49 -8.21 -3.81 9.92
N VAL A 50 -7.12 -3.67 10.66
CA VAL A 50 -7.01 -2.72 11.77
C VAL A 50 -6.22 -1.52 11.29
N VAL A 51 -6.87 -0.37 11.21
CA VAL A 51 -6.28 0.88 10.72
C VAL A 51 -6.04 1.84 11.87
N ARG A 52 -4.82 2.29 12.04
CA ARG A 52 -4.46 3.41 12.91
C ARG A 52 -4.48 4.70 12.10
N TYR A 53 -5.16 5.73 12.60
CA TYR A 53 -5.39 6.96 11.85
C TYR A 53 -5.41 8.21 12.72
N ARG A 54 -5.34 9.35 12.05
CA ARG A 54 -5.59 10.69 12.60
C ARG A 54 -6.76 11.31 11.86
N ASP A 55 -7.53 12.12 12.56
CA ASP A 55 -8.50 12.99 11.89
C ASP A 55 -7.72 14.08 11.14
N VAL A 56 -8.09 14.32 9.90
CA VAL A 56 -7.57 15.46 9.14
C VAL A 56 -8.25 16.71 9.70
N PRO A 57 -7.50 17.74 10.15
CA PRO A 57 -8.11 19.00 10.58
C PRO A 57 -8.94 19.60 9.44
N ALA A 58 -10.12 20.09 9.76
CA ALA A 58 -11.14 20.60 8.81
C ALA A 58 -10.72 21.86 7.99
N THR A 59 -9.43 22.22 7.98
CA THR A 59 -8.89 23.40 7.31
C THR A 59 -8.33 23.14 5.91
N SER A 60 -8.43 21.91 5.39
CA SER A 60 -8.10 21.64 4.00
C SER A 60 -9.39 21.49 3.19
N PRO A 61 -9.65 22.33 2.17
CA PRO A 61 -10.84 22.17 1.35
C PRO A 61 -10.78 20.83 0.61
N SER A 62 -11.72 19.95 0.93
CA SER A 62 -11.96 18.70 0.19
C SER A 62 -12.29 19.02 -1.25
N ARG A 63 -11.31 19.01 -2.12
CA ARG A 63 -11.53 18.94 -3.56
C ARG A 63 -11.64 17.47 -3.95
N HIS A 64 -12.80 16.87 -3.75
CA HIS A 64 -13.12 15.53 -4.24
C HIS A 64 -14.27 15.61 -5.22
N GLY A 65 -13.92 15.84 -6.49
CA GLY A 65 -14.69 15.32 -7.61
C GLY A 65 -14.20 13.90 -7.96
N PRO A 66 -14.86 13.16 -8.89
CA PRO A 66 -14.53 11.77 -9.23
C PRO A 66 -13.24 11.63 -10.06
N GLU A 67 -12.30 12.53 -9.88
CA GLU A 67 -10.98 12.49 -10.48
C GLU A 67 -9.99 11.99 -9.42
N ARG A 68 -9.47 10.76 -9.61
CA ARG A 68 -8.29 10.16 -8.95
C ARG A 68 -7.88 10.93 -7.68
N ALA A 69 -8.21 10.39 -6.51
CA ALA A 69 -7.67 10.88 -5.25
C ALA A 69 -6.16 11.07 -5.43
N ALA A 70 -5.72 12.31 -5.52
CA ALA A 70 -4.32 12.63 -5.44
C ALA A 70 -3.88 12.17 -4.06
N GLU A 71 -3.11 11.09 -4.03
CA GLU A 71 -2.50 10.60 -2.81
C GLU A 71 -1.76 11.77 -2.15
N PRO A 72 -1.77 11.89 -0.82
CA PRO A 72 -1.06 12.96 -0.14
C PRO A 72 0.36 13.01 -0.68
N ALA A 73 0.78 14.18 -1.15
CA ALA A 73 2.12 14.36 -1.69
C ALA A 73 3.12 13.99 -0.59
N ILE A 74 3.74 12.81 -0.75
CA ILE A 74 4.85 12.42 0.12
C ILE A 74 5.99 13.35 -0.27
N GLU A 75 6.32 14.29 0.60
CA GLU A 75 7.51 15.12 0.41
C GLU A 75 8.73 14.22 0.26
N MET A 76 9.33 14.27 -0.90
CA MET A 76 10.43 13.41 -1.27
C MET A 76 11.38 14.16 -2.19
N GLU A 77 12.68 13.97 -1.97
CA GLU A 77 13.70 14.49 -2.85
C GLU A 77 13.50 14.02 -4.30
N PRO A 78 13.82 14.85 -5.29
CA PRO A 78 13.58 14.55 -6.70
C PRO A 78 14.15 13.18 -7.14
N GLU A 79 15.31 12.80 -6.61
CA GLU A 79 15.96 11.51 -6.91
C GLU A 79 15.20 10.30 -6.39
N HIS A 80 14.53 10.43 -5.23
CA HIS A 80 13.70 9.36 -4.67
C HIS A 80 12.32 9.31 -5.30
N ARG A 81 11.84 10.45 -5.82
CA ARG A 81 10.52 10.55 -6.47
C ARG A 81 10.43 9.68 -7.71
N ALA A 82 11.46 9.67 -8.56
CA ALA A 82 11.51 8.83 -9.75
C ALA A 82 11.40 7.33 -9.38
N VAL A 83 12.12 6.91 -8.34
CA VAL A 83 12.07 5.54 -7.82
C VAL A 83 10.69 5.23 -7.22
N PHE A 84 10.14 6.16 -6.46
CA PHE A 84 8.79 6.02 -5.87
C PHE A 84 7.73 5.81 -6.95
N GLU A 85 7.72 6.62 -8.00
CA GLU A 85 6.75 6.49 -9.09
C GLU A 85 6.93 5.18 -9.87
N ALA A 86 8.15 4.72 -10.09
CA ALA A 86 8.43 3.43 -10.71
C ALA A 86 7.91 2.26 -9.86
N LEU A 87 8.16 2.28 -8.56
CA LEU A 87 7.64 1.29 -7.60
C LEU A 87 6.12 1.31 -7.51
N ARG A 88 5.52 2.50 -7.50
CA ARG A 88 4.07 2.69 -7.48
C ARG A 88 3.41 2.13 -8.73
N LYS A 89 3.98 2.40 -9.91
CA LYS A 89 3.52 1.85 -11.18
C LYS A 89 3.57 0.32 -11.17
N TRP A 90 4.72 -0.23 -10.79
CA TRP A 90 4.91 -1.68 -10.67
C TRP A 90 3.87 -2.30 -9.71
N ARG A 91 3.68 -1.71 -8.52
CA ARG A 91 2.69 -2.18 -7.54
C ARG A 91 1.28 -2.23 -8.14
N ASN A 92 0.88 -1.17 -8.83
CA ASN A 92 -0.45 -1.08 -9.42
C ASN A 92 -0.66 -2.12 -10.54
N GLU A 93 0.34 -2.33 -11.37
CA GLU A 93 0.32 -3.35 -12.43
C GLU A 93 0.30 -4.76 -11.84
N ARG A 94 1.09 -5.01 -10.81
CA ARG A 94 1.13 -6.29 -10.10
C ARG A 94 -0.18 -6.59 -9.39
N ALA A 95 -0.73 -5.61 -8.68
CA ALA A 95 -2.03 -5.70 -8.02
C ALA A 95 -3.15 -6.05 -9.01
N LYS A 96 -3.15 -5.42 -10.17
CA LYS A 96 -4.09 -5.69 -11.25
C LYS A 96 -3.98 -7.13 -11.78
N ARG A 97 -2.75 -7.63 -11.94
CA ARG A 97 -2.48 -9.01 -12.37
C ARG A 97 -2.94 -10.02 -11.33
N ASP A 98 -2.70 -9.74 -10.05
CA ASP A 98 -3.02 -10.62 -8.94
C ASP A 98 -4.50 -10.48 -8.49
N GLY A 99 -5.28 -9.57 -9.12
CA GLY A 99 -6.69 -9.32 -8.77
C GLY A 99 -6.87 -8.77 -7.35
N ARG A 100 -5.89 -8.01 -6.86
CA ARG A 100 -5.84 -7.46 -5.49
C ARG A 100 -5.75 -5.94 -5.51
N PRO A 101 -6.29 -5.24 -4.50
CA PRO A 101 -6.06 -3.81 -4.34
C PRO A 101 -4.57 -3.49 -4.14
N PRO A 102 -4.03 -2.39 -4.72
CA PRO A 102 -2.60 -2.04 -4.63
C PRO A 102 -2.07 -1.90 -3.20
N TYR A 103 -2.87 -1.38 -2.28
CA TYR A 103 -2.48 -1.18 -0.87
C TYR A 103 -2.31 -2.51 -0.11
N VAL A 104 -2.89 -3.60 -0.58
CA VAL A 104 -2.71 -4.95 -0.01
C VAL A 104 -1.28 -5.45 -0.28
N LEU A 105 -0.73 -5.11 -1.43
CA LEU A 105 0.66 -5.44 -1.75
C LEU A 105 1.61 -4.57 -0.90
N PHE A 106 1.54 -3.26 -1.10
CA PHE A 106 2.35 -2.27 -0.37
C PHE A 106 1.57 -0.99 -0.21
N THR A 107 1.62 -0.38 0.96
CA THR A 107 1.10 0.97 1.19
C THR A 107 2.03 2.02 0.56
N ASN A 108 1.53 3.24 0.37
CA ASN A 108 2.36 4.32 -0.15
C ASN A 108 3.53 4.67 0.79
N SER A 109 3.31 4.57 2.10
CA SER A 109 4.36 4.75 3.10
C SER A 109 5.48 3.71 2.96
N GLN A 110 5.13 2.44 2.74
CA GLN A 110 6.11 1.38 2.50
C GLN A 110 6.88 1.60 1.19
N ILE A 111 6.18 1.94 0.10
CA ILE A 111 6.80 2.30 -1.18
C ILE A 111 7.76 3.48 -1.01
N ALA A 112 7.37 4.51 -0.25
CA ALA A 112 8.22 5.66 0.04
C ALA A 112 9.47 5.27 0.85
N SER A 113 9.34 4.39 1.83
CA SER A 113 10.47 3.88 2.62
C SER A 113 11.43 3.07 1.75
N ILE A 114 10.92 2.24 0.84
CA ILE A 114 11.72 1.49 -0.13
C ILE A 114 12.45 2.46 -1.08
N ALA A 115 11.78 3.49 -1.58
CA ALA A 115 12.37 4.48 -2.49
C ALA A 115 13.50 5.28 -1.83
N ARG A 116 13.34 5.65 -0.55
CA ARG A 116 14.35 6.37 0.23
C ARG A 116 15.53 5.47 0.62
N GLY A 117 15.24 4.26 1.09
CA GLY A 117 16.25 3.30 1.54
C GLY A 117 17.03 2.64 0.42
N ARG A 118 16.48 2.58 -0.79
CA ARG A 118 17.06 1.91 -1.98
C ARG A 118 17.74 0.58 -1.64
N PRO A 119 17.04 -0.34 -0.98
CA PRO A 119 17.62 -1.62 -0.55
C PRO A 119 18.15 -2.38 -1.77
N ASP A 120 19.28 -3.05 -1.60
CA ASP A 120 19.94 -3.86 -2.62
C ASP A 120 19.91 -5.36 -2.33
N THR A 121 19.46 -5.72 -1.14
CA THR A 121 19.33 -7.10 -0.68
C THR A 121 17.96 -7.41 -0.10
N ARG A 122 17.60 -8.69 -0.03
CA ARG A 122 16.38 -9.15 0.63
C ARG A 122 16.36 -8.77 2.12
N ALA A 123 17.49 -8.90 2.81
CA ALA A 123 17.62 -8.53 4.22
C ALA A 123 17.39 -7.02 4.45
N ALA A 124 17.88 -6.18 3.54
CA ALA A 124 17.64 -4.73 3.61
C ALA A 124 16.17 -4.37 3.35
N LEU A 125 15.48 -5.12 2.47
CA LEU A 125 14.02 -4.98 2.27
C LEU A 125 13.24 -5.38 3.53
N GLU A 126 13.64 -6.47 4.17
CA GLU A 126 13.00 -6.99 5.39
C GLU A 126 13.15 -6.02 6.58
N ALA A 127 14.24 -5.28 6.63
CA ALA A 127 14.48 -4.27 7.66
C ALA A 127 13.54 -3.06 7.55
N ILE A 128 12.83 -2.91 6.43
CA ILE A 128 11.87 -1.81 6.24
C ILE A 128 10.58 -2.10 7.03
N PRO A 129 10.15 -1.20 7.92
CA PRO A 129 8.95 -1.40 8.73
C PRO A 129 7.70 -1.71 7.89
N GLY A 130 7.02 -2.78 8.23
CA GLY A 130 5.79 -3.21 7.57
C GLY A 130 5.97 -4.03 6.29
N VAL A 131 7.21 -4.29 5.87
CA VAL A 131 7.51 -5.24 4.79
C VAL A 131 7.75 -6.61 5.42
N GLY A 132 6.69 -7.40 5.53
CA GLY A 132 6.76 -8.72 6.16
C GLY A 132 7.39 -9.79 5.26
N GLU A 133 7.84 -10.89 5.89
CA GLU A 133 8.51 -12.03 5.24
C GLU A 133 7.73 -12.59 4.02
N ALA A 134 6.41 -12.67 4.10
CA ALA A 134 5.59 -13.16 3.00
C ALA A 134 5.70 -12.27 1.75
N ARG A 135 5.74 -10.94 1.94
CA ARG A 135 5.93 -9.98 0.83
C ARG A 135 7.33 -10.05 0.24
N ILE A 136 8.33 -10.26 1.10
CA ILE A 136 9.72 -10.48 0.66
C ILE A 136 9.81 -11.74 -0.20
N ARG A 137 9.23 -12.85 0.26
CA ARG A 137 9.22 -14.10 -0.50
C ARG A 137 8.60 -13.94 -1.87
N ASP A 138 7.47 -13.23 -1.95
CA ASP A 138 6.66 -13.16 -3.17
C ASP A 138 7.09 -12.04 -4.14
N TYR A 139 7.71 -10.97 -3.64
CA TYR A 139 7.94 -9.73 -4.42
C TYR A 139 9.38 -9.18 -4.36
N ALA A 140 10.28 -9.73 -3.55
CA ALA A 140 11.63 -9.17 -3.37
C ALA A 140 12.43 -9.13 -4.66
N ASP A 141 12.35 -10.17 -5.49
CA ASP A 141 13.12 -10.25 -6.73
C ASP A 141 12.69 -9.17 -7.73
N ASP A 142 11.39 -8.95 -7.87
CA ASP A 142 10.83 -7.90 -8.74
C ASP A 142 11.24 -6.50 -8.24
N LEU A 143 11.14 -6.28 -6.91
CA LEU A 143 11.51 -5.00 -6.29
C LEU A 143 13.00 -4.70 -6.44
N LEU A 144 13.86 -5.68 -6.19
CA LEU A 144 15.30 -5.51 -6.30
C LEU A 144 15.73 -5.30 -7.75
N ALA A 145 15.11 -5.99 -8.72
CA ALA A 145 15.37 -5.77 -10.14
C ALA A 145 15.01 -4.34 -10.57
N LEU A 146 13.83 -3.85 -10.12
CA LEU A 146 13.39 -2.50 -10.41
C LEU A 146 14.31 -1.43 -9.79
N LEU A 147 14.73 -1.64 -8.53
CA LEU A 147 15.66 -0.74 -7.85
C LEU A 147 17.04 -0.68 -8.50
N ARG A 148 17.54 -1.81 -9.01
CA ARG A 148 18.80 -1.85 -9.80
C ARG A 148 18.66 -1.02 -11.08
N THR A 149 17.59 -1.25 -11.84
CA THR A 149 17.33 -0.50 -13.09
C THR A 149 17.23 1.01 -12.83
N ALA A 150 16.56 1.39 -11.73
CA ALA A 150 16.43 2.80 -11.35
C ALA A 150 17.77 3.42 -10.89
N ARG A 151 18.68 2.61 -10.34
CA ARG A 151 20.04 3.05 -9.97
C ARG A 151 20.90 3.27 -11.21
N ASP A 152 20.82 2.36 -12.18
CA ASP A 152 21.60 2.43 -13.43
C ASP A 152 21.13 3.59 -14.32
N ALA A 153 19.85 3.95 -14.26
CA ALA A 153 19.28 5.08 -15.00
C ALA A 153 19.57 6.45 -14.39
N GLY A 154 19.98 6.51 -13.11
CA GLY A 154 20.26 7.74 -12.37
C GLY A 154 21.75 8.05 -12.21
N GLY A 155 22.62 7.25 -12.82
CA GLY A 155 24.08 7.42 -12.80
C GLY A 155 24.64 8.24 -13.95
#